data_5f7ba28ff7240e39a703c509ccb1b1df
#
_entry.id   5f7ba28ff7240e39a703c509ccb1b1df
#
_cell.length_a   1.000
_cell.length_b   1.000
_cell.length_c   1.000
_cell.angle_alpha   90.00
_cell.angle_beta   90.00
_cell.angle_gamma   90.00
#
_symmetry.space_group_name_H-M   'P 1'
#
loop_
_entity.id
_entity.type
_entity.pdbx_description
1 polymer ?
#
loop_
_entity_poly.entity_id
_entity_poly.type
_entity_poly.pdbx_seq_one_letter_code
_entity_poly.pdbx_strand_id
1 'polypeptide(L)'
;MTDKKEIGQSTKSIWGGEQEHELYERSTQVPVVHSVSFGYKDIDTWHKAALGVVEGHIYSRNTNPTVRAFEDKVRELENADSATSFSSGMAAISNTLGTFLKSGDRVVSIKDSYGGTNVIFNEFLPPLNIDVSLCETHDHEQITGEIAKGCKVLYLETPTNPTIKITDIKKLSAAAKKVGAIVVVDNTFATPINQNPLVLGADIVLHSASKYLGGHADALG
;
A
#
# COMPACT_ATOMS: atom_id res chain seq x y z
N MET A 1 4.27 22.19 17.68
CA MET A 1 3.55 21.76 16.47
C MET A 1 3.79 22.86 15.43
N THR A 2 4.75 22.65 14.55
CA THR A 2 4.97 23.56 13.42
C THR A 2 3.93 23.23 12.36
N ASP A 3 3.13 24.23 11.98
CA ASP A 3 2.18 24.14 10.87
C ASP A 3 2.91 23.57 9.63
N LYS A 4 2.63 22.31 9.30
CA LYS A 4 3.08 21.73 8.03
C LYS A 4 2.36 22.50 6.92
N LYS A 5 3.08 23.35 6.22
CA LYS A 5 2.57 24.07 5.07
C LYS A 5 2.09 23.05 4.04
N GLU A 6 0.83 23.11 3.68
CA GLU A 6 0.26 22.21 2.67
C GLU A 6 0.98 22.44 1.33
N ILE A 7 1.71 21.45 0.87
CA ILE A 7 2.45 21.49 -0.40
C ILE A 7 1.65 20.76 -1.49
N GLY A 8 1.69 21.31 -2.70
CA GLY A 8 0.97 20.74 -3.83
C GLY A 8 1.57 19.41 -4.34
N GLN A 9 0.80 18.67 -5.10
CA GLN A 9 1.18 17.35 -5.62
C GLN A 9 2.50 17.34 -6.41
N SER A 10 2.74 18.38 -7.23
CA SER A 10 4.01 18.49 -7.98
C SER A 10 5.21 18.60 -7.05
N THR A 11 5.09 19.35 -5.95
CA THR A 11 6.15 19.46 -4.94
C THR A 11 6.33 18.17 -4.17
N LYS A 12 5.24 17.47 -3.81
CA LYS A 12 5.29 16.14 -3.18
C LYS A 12 5.96 15.11 -4.07
N SER A 13 5.72 15.14 -5.38
CA SER A 13 6.32 14.20 -6.33
C SER A 13 7.85 14.33 -6.39
N ILE A 14 8.38 15.53 -6.16
CA ILE A 14 9.83 15.80 -6.18
C ILE A 14 10.43 15.64 -4.78
N TRP A 15 9.88 16.30 -3.77
CA TRP A 15 10.48 16.46 -2.45
C TRP A 15 9.79 15.70 -1.31
N GLY A 16 8.67 15.01 -1.59
CA GLY A 16 7.97 14.22 -0.57
C GLY A 16 8.87 13.10 -0.02
N GLY A 17 8.94 12.99 1.31
CA GLY A 17 9.77 11.97 1.97
C GLY A 17 11.27 12.28 2.05
N GLU A 18 11.74 13.41 1.52
CA GLU A 18 13.17 13.77 1.51
C GLU A 18 13.54 14.78 2.61
N GLN A 19 12.89 14.71 3.76
CA GLN A 19 13.03 15.74 4.81
C GLN A 19 14.32 15.62 5.65
N GLU A 20 15.05 14.52 5.55
CA GLU A 20 16.28 14.29 6.34
C GLU A 20 17.56 14.67 5.57
N HIS A 21 17.56 15.83 4.94
CA HIS A 21 18.72 16.33 4.16
C HIS A 21 20.04 16.39 4.97
N GLU A 22 19.97 16.52 6.29
CA GLU A 22 21.16 16.55 7.15
C GLU A 22 21.87 15.19 7.21
N LEU A 23 21.12 14.08 7.13
CA LEU A 23 21.66 12.71 7.09
C LEU A 23 22.51 12.44 5.86
N TYR A 24 22.26 13.17 4.77
CA TYR A 24 22.90 12.95 3.48
C TYR A 24 23.80 14.12 3.05
N GLU A 25 24.36 14.88 4.02
CA GLU A 25 25.25 16.01 3.75
C GLU A 25 24.67 17.00 2.72
N ARG A 26 23.35 17.23 2.77
CA ARG A 26 22.60 18.11 1.84
C ARG A 26 22.64 17.66 0.37
N SER A 27 22.81 16.39 0.10
CA SER A 27 22.66 15.89 -1.25
C SER A 27 21.25 16.18 -1.79
N THR A 28 21.15 16.53 -3.07
CA THR A 28 19.86 16.80 -3.73
C THR A 28 19.07 15.53 -4.06
N GLN A 29 19.71 14.37 -3.90
CA GLN A 29 19.08 13.05 -4.06
C GLN A 29 19.47 12.17 -2.88
N VAL A 30 18.54 11.30 -2.48
CA VAL A 30 18.80 10.32 -1.43
C VAL A 30 19.89 9.35 -1.88
N PRO A 31 21.02 9.25 -1.17
CA PRO A 31 22.07 8.29 -1.50
C PRO A 31 21.59 6.86 -1.39
N VAL A 32 22.18 5.96 -2.19
CA VAL A 32 21.93 4.53 -2.07
C VAL A 32 22.75 3.97 -0.91
N VAL A 33 22.08 3.60 0.17
CA VAL A 33 22.68 3.04 1.38
C VAL A 33 22.68 1.52 1.30
N HIS A 34 23.85 0.94 1.02
CA HIS A 34 24.05 -0.52 0.95
C HIS A 34 24.37 -1.18 2.30
N SER A 35 24.47 -0.40 3.38
CA SER A 35 24.75 -0.97 4.71
C SER A 35 23.66 -1.94 5.12
N VAL A 36 24.05 -3.11 5.62
CA VAL A 36 23.13 -4.12 6.17
C VAL A 36 22.81 -3.85 7.63
N SER A 37 23.79 -3.37 8.40
CA SER A 37 23.63 -3.03 9.82
C SER A 37 24.10 -1.61 10.08
N PHE A 38 23.56 -1.00 11.14
CA PHE A 38 23.83 0.38 11.50
C PHE A 38 24.42 0.45 12.92
N GLY A 39 25.52 1.19 13.07
CA GLY A 39 26.19 1.42 14.35
C GLY A 39 25.65 2.63 15.08
N TYR A 40 25.78 2.61 16.41
CA TYR A 40 25.41 3.70 17.30
C TYR A 40 26.61 4.06 18.21
N LYS A 41 26.60 5.28 18.72
CA LYS A 41 27.67 5.75 19.62
C LYS A 41 27.73 4.99 20.94
N ASP A 42 26.57 4.53 21.39
CA ASP A 42 26.40 3.80 22.67
C ASP A 42 25.27 2.77 22.57
N ILE A 43 25.31 1.80 23.47
CA ILE A 43 24.37 0.68 23.50
C ILE A 43 22.97 1.12 23.92
N ASP A 44 22.84 2.16 24.73
CA ASP A 44 21.54 2.62 25.21
C ASP A 44 20.74 3.27 24.06
N THR A 45 21.41 4.06 23.24
CA THR A 45 20.79 4.64 22.02
C THR A 45 20.43 3.54 21.02
N TRP A 46 21.33 2.58 20.79
CA TRP A 46 21.04 1.43 19.94
C TRP A 46 19.81 0.65 20.45
N HIS A 47 19.74 0.38 21.76
CA HIS A 47 18.63 -0.35 22.38
C HIS A 47 17.30 0.38 22.20
N LYS A 48 17.28 1.70 22.41
CA LYS A 48 16.08 2.52 22.21
C LYS A 48 15.61 2.49 20.74
N ALA A 49 16.55 2.58 19.79
CA ALA A 49 16.23 2.47 18.38
C ALA A 49 15.72 1.07 18.02
N ALA A 50 16.33 0.00 18.57
CA ALA A 50 15.90 -1.37 18.36
C ALA A 50 14.48 -1.66 18.88
N LEU A 51 14.07 -0.96 19.95
CA LEU A 51 12.72 -1.04 20.51
C LEU A 51 11.73 -0.05 19.86
N GLY A 52 12.15 0.76 18.90
CA GLY A 52 11.30 1.78 18.28
C GLY A 52 10.94 2.96 19.21
N VAL A 53 11.67 3.14 20.33
CA VAL A 53 11.47 4.27 21.24
C VAL A 53 12.03 5.57 20.67
N VAL A 54 13.07 5.47 19.86
CA VAL A 54 13.63 6.56 19.08
C VAL A 54 13.73 6.12 17.61
N GLU A 55 13.63 7.06 16.70
CA GLU A 55 13.83 6.79 15.29
C GLU A 55 15.29 6.37 15.00
N GLY A 56 15.44 5.42 14.06
CA GLY A 56 16.75 4.94 13.66
C GLY A 56 16.69 3.66 12.85
N HIS A 57 17.83 3.29 12.29
CA HIS A 57 17.98 2.07 11.50
C HIS A 57 18.89 1.11 12.25
N ILE A 58 18.48 -0.15 12.39
CA ILE A 58 19.29 -1.20 13.04
C ILE A 58 19.81 -2.19 12.00
N TYR A 59 18.92 -2.64 11.13
CA TYR A 59 19.19 -3.65 10.14
C TYR A 59 18.32 -3.45 8.89
N SER A 60 18.94 -3.46 7.71
CA SER A 60 18.28 -3.10 6.44
C SER A 60 17.11 -4.01 6.04
N ARG A 61 16.99 -5.21 6.60
CA ARG A 61 15.78 -6.03 6.43
C ARG A 61 14.54 -5.35 7.02
N ASN A 62 14.70 -4.60 8.11
CA ASN A 62 13.60 -3.95 8.81
C ASN A 62 13.39 -2.51 8.31
N THR A 63 14.48 -1.75 8.24
CA THR A 63 14.47 -0.35 7.80
C THR A 63 15.81 0.01 7.16
N ASN A 64 15.76 0.79 6.07
CA ASN A 64 16.92 1.32 5.38
C ASN A 64 16.63 2.76 4.94
N PRO A 65 17.56 3.72 5.06
CA PRO A 65 17.31 5.11 4.70
C PRO A 65 16.82 5.32 3.27
N THR A 66 17.39 4.59 2.29
CA THR A 66 16.97 4.69 0.88
C THR A 66 15.56 4.15 0.67
N VAL A 67 15.25 2.99 1.29
CA VAL A 67 13.91 2.39 1.24
C VAL A 67 12.90 3.31 1.92
N ARG A 68 13.25 3.85 3.09
CA ARG A 68 12.41 4.78 3.84
C ARG A 68 12.03 6.02 3.03
N ALA A 69 12.98 6.60 2.30
CA ALA A 69 12.72 7.76 1.46
C ALA A 69 11.69 7.46 0.35
N PHE A 70 11.73 6.25 -0.24
CA PHE A 70 10.72 5.80 -1.18
C PHE A 70 9.34 5.64 -0.49
N GLU A 71 9.30 4.95 0.64
CA GLU A 71 8.08 4.74 1.42
C GLU A 71 7.45 6.06 1.85
N ASP A 72 8.24 7.00 2.35
CA ASP A 72 7.77 8.33 2.76
C ASP A 72 7.23 9.15 1.57
N LYS A 73 7.87 9.03 0.40
CA LYS A 73 7.36 9.70 -0.82
C LYS A 73 5.99 9.15 -1.23
N VAL A 74 5.81 7.84 -1.26
CA VAL A 74 4.51 7.22 -1.58
C VAL A 74 3.48 7.56 -0.51
N ARG A 75 3.86 7.51 0.77
CA ARG A 75 3.01 7.92 1.89
C ARG A 75 2.49 9.36 1.74
N GLU A 76 3.36 10.31 1.43
CA GLU A 76 2.99 11.71 1.24
C GLU A 76 2.07 11.90 0.02
N LEU A 77 2.30 11.16 -1.06
CA LEU A 77 1.47 11.24 -2.28
C LEU A 77 0.08 10.65 -2.06
N GLU A 78 -0.05 9.56 -1.31
CA GLU A 78 -1.34 8.92 -0.99
C GLU A 78 -2.05 9.56 0.21
N ASN A 79 -1.44 10.53 0.90
CA ASN A 79 -1.94 11.09 2.16
C ASN A 79 -2.14 10.01 3.24
N ALA A 80 -1.23 9.05 3.30
CA ALA A 80 -1.28 7.93 4.24
C ALA A 80 -0.58 8.25 5.56
N ASP A 81 -0.95 7.54 6.63
CA ASP A 81 -0.28 7.62 7.93
C ASP A 81 1.09 6.93 7.91
N SER A 82 1.20 5.83 7.16
CA SER A 82 2.43 5.05 7.02
C SER A 82 2.49 4.34 5.67
N ALA A 83 3.69 3.93 5.27
CA ALA A 83 3.93 3.10 4.11
C ALA A 83 4.98 2.02 4.40
N THR A 84 4.90 0.92 3.69
CA THR A 84 5.92 -0.13 3.67
C THR A 84 6.07 -0.66 2.26
N SER A 85 7.27 -1.07 1.90
CA SER A 85 7.59 -1.55 0.55
C SER A 85 7.93 -3.05 0.55
N PHE A 86 7.75 -3.65 -0.60
CA PHE A 86 8.02 -5.06 -0.87
C PHE A 86 8.80 -5.18 -2.18
N SER A 87 9.37 -6.34 -2.42
CA SER A 87 10.16 -6.61 -3.63
C SER A 87 9.33 -6.68 -4.92
N SER A 88 8.01 -6.65 -4.83
CA SER A 88 7.08 -6.61 -5.97
C SER A 88 5.66 -6.26 -5.53
N GLY A 89 4.84 -5.77 -6.45
CA GLY A 89 3.42 -5.55 -6.19
C GLY A 89 2.67 -6.83 -5.75
N MET A 90 3.03 -8.00 -6.31
CA MET A 90 2.48 -9.29 -5.86
C MET A 90 2.85 -9.61 -4.42
N ALA A 91 4.06 -9.27 -3.99
CA ALA A 91 4.47 -9.43 -2.60
C ALA A 91 3.68 -8.50 -1.67
N ALA A 92 3.42 -7.26 -2.09
CA ALA A 92 2.56 -6.33 -1.35
C ALA A 92 1.14 -6.88 -1.21
N ILE A 93 0.53 -7.37 -2.30
CA ILE A 93 -0.81 -7.97 -2.31
C ILE A 93 -0.88 -9.18 -1.38
N SER A 94 0.03 -10.16 -1.57
CA SER A 94 0.00 -11.41 -0.81
C SER A 94 0.26 -11.19 0.68
N ASN A 95 1.19 -10.30 1.06
CA ASN A 95 1.42 -9.96 2.46
C ASN A 95 0.24 -9.21 3.08
N THR A 96 -0.39 -8.29 2.35
CA THR A 96 -1.59 -7.61 2.83
C THR A 96 -2.71 -8.60 3.12
N LEU A 97 -3.04 -9.46 2.16
CA LEU A 97 -4.08 -10.48 2.34
C LEU A 97 -3.73 -11.45 3.48
N GLY A 98 -2.47 -11.95 3.52
CA GLY A 98 -2.01 -12.87 4.56
C GLY A 98 -1.96 -12.26 5.96
N THR A 99 -1.83 -10.93 6.09
CA THR A 99 -1.86 -10.24 7.38
C THR A 99 -3.27 -10.19 7.97
N PHE A 100 -4.28 -9.96 7.14
CA PHE A 100 -5.64 -9.71 7.61
C PHE A 100 -6.58 -10.91 7.52
N LEU A 101 -6.23 -11.92 6.72
CA LEU A 101 -7.05 -13.10 6.51
C LEU A 101 -6.55 -14.30 7.31
N LYS A 102 -7.48 -15.06 7.82
CA LYS A 102 -7.27 -16.36 8.47
C LYS A 102 -8.33 -17.36 7.99
N SER A 103 -8.12 -18.64 8.28
CA SER A 103 -9.09 -19.69 7.96
C SER A 103 -10.49 -19.36 8.49
N GLY A 104 -11.49 -19.47 7.64
CA GLY A 104 -12.88 -19.13 7.91
C GLY A 104 -13.28 -17.70 7.56
N ASP A 105 -12.31 -16.84 7.20
CA ASP A 105 -12.60 -15.48 6.74
C ASP A 105 -13.12 -15.48 5.28
N ARG A 106 -13.69 -14.36 4.88
CA ARG A 106 -14.25 -14.15 3.54
C ARG A 106 -13.70 -12.86 2.92
N VAL A 107 -13.39 -12.95 1.61
CA VAL A 107 -13.02 -11.82 0.75
C VAL A 107 -14.13 -11.55 -0.24
N VAL A 108 -14.47 -10.28 -0.44
CA VAL A 108 -15.27 -9.82 -1.58
C VAL A 108 -14.35 -9.03 -2.51
N SER A 109 -14.39 -9.35 -3.80
CA SER A 109 -13.58 -8.66 -4.81
C SER A 109 -14.30 -8.63 -6.16
N ILE A 110 -13.62 -8.05 -7.15
CA ILE A 110 -14.09 -7.93 -8.53
C ILE A 110 -13.43 -8.99 -9.42
N LYS A 111 -14.10 -9.38 -10.50
CA LYS A 111 -13.60 -10.38 -11.46
C LYS A 111 -12.45 -9.89 -12.32
N ASP A 112 -12.42 -8.60 -12.63
CA ASP A 112 -11.42 -8.00 -13.53
C ASP A 112 -10.15 -7.54 -12.78
N SER A 113 -9.76 -8.17 -11.68
CA SER A 113 -8.50 -7.87 -11.01
C SER A 113 -7.30 -8.40 -11.82
N TYR A 114 -6.12 -7.83 -11.57
CA TYR A 114 -4.87 -8.27 -12.18
C TYR A 114 -4.72 -9.81 -12.12
N GLY A 115 -4.20 -10.41 -13.21
CA GLY A 115 -4.14 -11.87 -13.33
C GLY A 115 -3.48 -12.60 -12.16
N GLY A 116 -2.37 -12.05 -11.63
CA GLY A 116 -1.72 -12.60 -10.42
C GLY A 116 -2.61 -12.54 -9.19
N THR A 117 -3.33 -11.45 -8.99
CA THR A 117 -4.30 -11.29 -7.90
C THR A 117 -5.47 -12.26 -8.06
N ASN A 118 -5.94 -12.43 -9.30
CA ASN A 118 -7.00 -13.37 -9.61
C ASN A 118 -6.61 -14.82 -9.30
N VAL A 119 -5.35 -15.20 -9.57
CA VAL A 119 -4.80 -16.51 -9.16
C VAL A 119 -4.81 -16.66 -7.63
N ILE A 120 -4.43 -15.63 -6.87
CA ILE A 120 -4.52 -15.68 -5.39
C ILE A 120 -5.96 -15.98 -4.96
N PHE A 121 -6.94 -15.29 -5.54
CA PHE A 121 -8.35 -15.46 -5.17
C PHE A 121 -8.91 -16.83 -5.54
N ASN A 122 -8.55 -17.39 -6.67
CA ASN A 122 -9.14 -18.63 -7.16
C ASN A 122 -8.38 -19.89 -6.73
N GLU A 123 -7.05 -19.79 -6.52
CA GLU A 123 -6.19 -20.96 -6.32
C GLU A 123 -5.51 -21.00 -4.95
N PHE A 124 -5.16 -19.85 -4.36
CA PHE A 124 -4.41 -19.82 -3.11
C PHE A 124 -5.29 -19.66 -1.86
N LEU A 125 -6.31 -18.82 -1.89
CA LEU A 125 -7.15 -18.59 -0.71
C LEU A 125 -8.10 -19.73 -0.41
N PRO A 126 -8.79 -20.37 -1.38
CA PRO A 126 -9.75 -21.46 -1.08
C PRO A 126 -9.13 -22.67 -0.36
N PRO A 127 -7.93 -23.17 -0.72
CA PRO A 127 -7.28 -24.24 0.03
C PRO A 127 -6.93 -23.90 1.48
N LEU A 128 -6.83 -22.58 1.81
CA LEU A 128 -6.63 -22.09 3.17
C LEU A 128 -7.96 -21.92 3.93
N ASN A 129 -9.06 -22.42 3.37
CA ASN A 129 -10.42 -22.26 3.90
C ASN A 129 -10.83 -20.78 4.04
N ILE A 130 -10.45 -19.97 3.05
CA ILE A 130 -10.87 -18.56 2.93
C ILE A 130 -11.84 -18.48 1.76
N ASP A 131 -13.06 -18.03 2.04
CA ASP A 131 -14.10 -17.87 1.02
C ASP A 131 -13.87 -16.64 0.17
N VAL A 132 -14.11 -16.74 -1.15
CA VAL A 132 -13.89 -15.63 -2.09
C VAL A 132 -15.14 -15.43 -2.95
N SER A 133 -15.69 -14.22 -2.92
CA SER A 133 -16.78 -13.81 -3.80
C SER A 133 -16.26 -12.79 -4.82
N LEU A 134 -16.20 -13.22 -6.09
CA LEU A 134 -15.83 -12.38 -7.22
C LEU A 134 -17.10 -11.85 -7.91
N CYS A 135 -17.27 -10.53 -7.90
CA CYS A 135 -18.42 -9.82 -8.47
C CYS A 135 -18.10 -9.22 -9.84
N GLU A 136 -19.12 -8.97 -10.64
CA GLU A 136 -18.98 -8.17 -11.85
C GLU A 136 -18.52 -6.75 -11.48
N THR A 137 -17.45 -6.26 -12.09
CA THR A 137 -16.73 -5.04 -11.67
C THR A 137 -17.61 -3.79 -11.67
N HIS A 138 -18.53 -3.68 -12.61
CA HIS A 138 -19.42 -2.53 -12.73
C HIS A 138 -20.78 -2.71 -12.03
N ASP A 139 -21.05 -3.90 -11.47
CA ASP A 139 -22.28 -4.17 -10.75
C ASP A 139 -22.12 -3.84 -9.26
N HIS A 140 -22.25 -2.55 -8.94
CA HIS A 140 -22.12 -2.07 -7.57
C HIS A 140 -23.23 -2.60 -6.65
N GLU A 141 -24.38 -3.02 -7.19
CA GLU A 141 -25.46 -3.62 -6.40
C GLU A 141 -25.08 -5.04 -6.00
N GLN A 142 -24.57 -5.84 -6.93
CA GLN A 142 -24.04 -7.16 -6.64
C GLN A 142 -22.92 -7.07 -5.59
N ILE A 143 -21.93 -6.18 -5.78
CA ILE A 143 -20.82 -6.02 -4.84
C ILE A 143 -21.33 -5.65 -3.45
N THR A 144 -22.24 -4.69 -3.36
CA THR A 144 -22.84 -4.26 -2.09
C THR A 144 -23.65 -5.38 -1.43
N GLY A 145 -24.38 -6.18 -2.21
CA GLY A 145 -25.11 -7.35 -1.75
C GLY A 145 -24.19 -8.44 -1.19
N GLU A 146 -23.04 -8.68 -1.83
CA GLU A 146 -22.03 -9.63 -1.33
C GLU A 146 -21.35 -9.10 -0.05
N ILE A 147 -21.03 -7.81 0.02
CA ILE A 147 -20.51 -7.17 1.24
C ILE A 147 -21.50 -7.33 2.41
N ALA A 148 -22.79 -7.13 2.16
CA ALA A 148 -23.83 -7.21 3.21
C ALA A 148 -23.96 -8.59 3.85
N LYS A 149 -23.52 -9.67 3.17
CA LYS A 149 -23.44 -11.02 3.75
C LYS A 149 -22.28 -11.17 4.76
N GLY A 150 -21.42 -10.16 4.90
CA GLY A 150 -20.23 -10.15 5.72
C GLY A 150 -18.99 -10.55 4.96
N CYS A 151 -17.90 -9.81 5.14
CA CYS A 151 -16.56 -10.16 4.67
C CYS A 151 -15.50 -9.56 5.61
N LYS A 152 -14.31 -10.13 5.60
CA LYS A 152 -13.15 -9.60 6.34
C LYS A 152 -12.42 -8.54 5.53
N VAL A 153 -12.31 -8.76 4.22
CA VAL A 153 -11.64 -7.86 3.28
C VAL A 153 -12.55 -7.59 2.09
N LEU A 154 -12.68 -6.32 1.73
CA LEU A 154 -13.09 -5.88 0.40
C LEU A 154 -11.85 -5.48 -0.37
N TYR A 155 -11.55 -6.19 -1.47
CA TYR A 155 -10.41 -5.87 -2.34
C TYR A 155 -10.91 -5.32 -3.67
N LEU A 156 -10.44 -4.14 -4.04
CA LEU A 156 -10.79 -3.46 -5.27
C LEU A 156 -9.53 -3.13 -6.09
N GLU A 157 -9.64 -3.19 -7.40
CA GLU A 157 -8.68 -2.63 -8.34
C GLU A 157 -9.43 -1.68 -9.28
N THR A 158 -9.05 -0.41 -9.30
CA THR A 158 -9.76 0.58 -10.11
C THR A 158 -8.84 1.75 -10.47
N PRO A 159 -8.64 2.04 -11.77
CA PRO A 159 -9.13 1.30 -12.96
C PRO A 159 -8.58 -0.12 -13.04
N THR A 160 -9.36 -1.04 -13.64
CA THR A 160 -8.95 -2.45 -13.78
C THR A 160 -7.98 -2.66 -14.95
N ASN A 161 -7.13 -3.69 -14.84
CA ASN A 161 -6.26 -4.14 -15.92
C ASN A 161 -6.80 -5.43 -16.58
N PRO A 162 -7.02 -5.51 -17.90
CA PRO A 162 -6.79 -4.46 -18.92
C PRO A 162 -8.04 -3.65 -19.29
N THR A 163 -9.18 -3.90 -18.65
CA THR A 163 -10.49 -3.44 -19.13
C THR A 163 -10.82 -1.99 -18.76
N ILE A 164 -9.99 -1.34 -17.93
CA ILE A 164 -10.13 0.06 -17.49
C ILE A 164 -11.52 0.37 -16.91
N LYS A 165 -12.16 -0.63 -16.31
CA LYS A 165 -13.43 -0.44 -15.60
C LYS A 165 -13.21 0.31 -14.29
N ILE A 166 -14.18 1.14 -13.91
CA ILE A 166 -14.12 1.98 -12.71
C ILE A 166 -15.15 1.48 -11.70
N THR A 167 -14.73 1.40 -10.43
CA THR A 167 -15.63 1.16 -9.29
C THR A 167 -15.73 2.40 -8.41
N ASP A 168 -16.90 2.63 -7.81
CA ASP A 168 -17.09 3.70 -6.84
C ASP A 168 -16.52 3.31 -5.46
N ILE A 169 -15.24 3.67 -5.24
CA ILE A 169 -14.52 3.38 -3.98
C ILE A 169 -15.31 3.92 -2.79
N LYS A 170 -15.82 5.15 -2.85
CA LYS A 170 -16.51 5.79 -1.73
C LYS A 170 -17.77 5.03 -1.32
N LYS A 171 -18.60 4.67 -2.31
CA LYS A 171 -19.83 3.89 -2.09
C LYS A 171 -19.53 2.52 -1.49
N LEU A 172 -18.58 1.80 -2.07
CA LEU A 172 -18.25 0.45 -1.67
C LEU A 172 -17.52 0.41 -0.31
N SER A 173 -16.63 1.37 -0.04
CA SER A 173 -16.01 1.52 1.28
C SER A 173 -17.03 1.79 2.37
N ALA A 174 -18.02 2.66 2.09
CA ALA A 174 -19.08 2.92 3.05
C ALA A 174 -19.95 1.68 3.34
N ALA A 175 -20.14 0.80 2.35
CA ALA A 175 -20.81 -0.48 2.55
C ALA A 175 -19.96 -1.45 3.38
N ALA A 176 -18.68 -1.57 3.06
CA ALA A 176 -17.72 -2.44 3.74
C ALA A 176 -17.56 -2.09 5.23
N LYS A 177 -17.50 -0.80 5.55
CA LYS A 177 -17.42 -0.31 6.94
C LYS A 177 -18.61 -0.71 7.81
N LYS A 178 -19.81 -0.85 7.23
CA LYS A 178 -21.00 -1.29 7.99
C LYS A 178 -20.89 -2.72 8.51
N VAL A 179 -20.08 -3.56 7.86
CA VAL A 179 -19.84 -4.95 8.26
C VAL A 179 -18.47 -5.14 8.93
N GLY A 180 -17.72 -4.05 9.16
CA GLY A 180 -16.38 -4.08 9.78
C GLY A 180 -15.29 -4.65 8.88
N ALA A 181 -15.48 -4.63 7.56
CA ALA A 181 -14.49 -5.10 6.61
C ALA A 181 -13.38 -4.07 6.39
N ILE A 182 -12.17 -4.56 6.17
CA ILE A 182 -11.01 -3.78 5.74
C ILE A 182 -11.09 -3.57 4.23
N VAL A 183 -10.95 -2.34 3.79
CA VAL A 183 -10.99 -1.97 2.37
C VAL A 183 -9.58 -1.80 1.83
N VAL A 184 -9.23 -2.64 0.87
CA VAL A 184 -7.93 -2.64 0.18
C VAL A 184 -8.18 -2.21 -1.26
N VAL A 185 -7.42 -1.23 -1.75
CA VAL A 185 -7.52 -0.75 -3.13
C VAL A 185 -6.16 -0.82 -3.81
N ASP A 186 -6.08 -1.55 -4.89
CA ASP A 186 -4.96 -1.49 -5.82
C ASP A 186 -5.11 -0.25 -6.71
N ASN A 187 -4.24 0.74 -6.47
CA ASN A 187 -4.25 2.05 -7.12
C ASN A 187 -3.16 2.16 -8.20
N THR A 188 -2.61 1.03 -8.64
CA THR A 188 -1.48 0.98 -9.58
C THR A 188 -1.74 1.77 -10.85
N PHE A 189 -2.94 1.66 -11.44
CA PHE A 189 -3.25 2.30 -12.73
C PHE A 189 -3.58 3.79 -12.59
N ALA A 190 -4.36 4.16 -11.58
CA ALA A 190 -4.71 5.57 -11.38
C ALA A 190 -3.51 6.37 -10.88
N THR A 191 -2.66 5.80 -10.06
CA THR A 191 -1.59 6.47 -9.31
C THR A 191 -2.11 7.48 -8.28
N PRO A 192 -1.29 7.89 -7.31
CA PRO A 192 -1.71 8.90 -6.33
C PRO A 192 -1.96 10.29 -6.95
N ILE A 193 -1.58 10.50 -8.21
CA ILE A 193 -1.81 11.77 -8.91
C ILE A 193 -3.27 11.90 -9.36
N ASN A 194 -3.88 10.79 -9.82
CA ASN A 194 -5.23 10.80 -10.36
C ASN A 194 -6.29 10.36 -9.35
N GLN A 195 -5.90 9.59 -8.31
CA GLN A 195 -6.81 9.02 -7.33
C GLN A 195 -6.12 8.80 -5.98
N ASN A 196 -6.78 9.19 -4.88
CA ASN A 196 -6.34 8.90 -3.52
C ASN A 196 -7.42 8.06 -2.80
N PRO A 197 -7.33 6.73 -2.83
CA PRO A 197 -8.34 5.85 -2.27
C PRO A 197 -8.56 6.01 -0.77
N LEU A 198 -7.54 6.37 0.02
CA LEU A 198 -7.66 6.61 1.46
C LEU A 198 -8.65 7.74 1.75
N VAL A 199 -8.61 8.83 0.98
CA VAL A 199 -9.56 9.95 1.10
C VAL A 199 -10.98 9.52 0.74
N LEU A 200 -11.12 8.48 -0.10
CA LEU A 200 -12.41 7.92 -0.52
C LEU A 200 -12.91 6.82 0.44
N GLY A 201 -12.14 6.50 1.47
CA GLY A 201 -12.55 5.61 2.54
C GLY A 201 -11.90 4.24 2.55
N ALA A 202 -10.93 3.98 1.69
CA ALA A 202 -10.07 2.79 1.80
C ALA A 202 -9.24 2.83 3.10
N ASP A 203 -8.86 1.67 3.59
CA ASP A 203 -7.97 1.52 4.75
C ASP A 203 -6.53 1.26 4.29
N ILE A 204 -6.36 0.62 3.14
CA ILE A 204 -5.05 0.25 2.59
C ILE A 204 -5.06 0.53 1.08
N VAL A 205 -3.96 1.12 0.62
CA VAL A 205 -3.69 1.33 -0.82
C VAL A 205 -2.47 0.52 -1.21
N LEU A 206 -2.56 -0.15 -2.34
CA LEU A 206 -1.48 -0.95 -2.92
C LEU A 206 -1.02 -0.35 -4.25
N HIS A 207 0.26 -0.51 -4.52
CA HIS A 207 0.86 -0.18 -5.81
C HIS A 207 1.84 -1.27 -6.25
N SER A 208 1.81 -1.62 -7.52
CA SER A 208 3.00 -2.16 -8.17
C SER A 208 3.87 -0.98 -8.61
N ALA A 209 4.90 -0.70 -7.84
CA ALA A 209 5.83 0.41 -8.14
C ALA A 209 6.57 0.21 -9.47
N SER A 210 6.64 -1.03 -9.95
CA SER A 210 7.16 -1.40 -11.27
C SER A 210 6.42 -0.76 -12.45
N LYS A 211 5.25 -0.17 -12.21
CA LYS A 211 4.40 0.44 -13.23
C LYS A 211 4.61 1.96 -13.24
N TYR A 212 3.55 2.72 -13.03
CA TYR A 212 3.59 4.19 -13.18
C TYR A 212 4.37 4.93 -12.09
N LEU A 213 4.58 4.36 -10.91
CA LEU A 213 5.46 4.97 -9.91
C LEU A 213 6.92 4.94 -10.37
N GLY A 214 7.41 3.80 -10.90
CA GLY A 214 8.72 3.71 -11.54
C GLY A 214 8.76 4.46 -12.88
N GLY A 215 7.75 4.26 -13.72
CA GLY A 215 7.47 5.05 -14.92
C GLY A 215 8.26 4.67 -16.18
N HIS A 216 9.33 3.88 -16.07
CA HIS A 216 10.27 3.63 -17.17
C HIS A 216 10.53 2.15 -17.46
N ALA A 217 9.79 1.23 -16.83
CA ALA A 217 9.96 -0.23 -16.96
C ALA A 217 11.38 -0.73 -16.59
N ASP A 218 12.05 -0.05 -15.69
CA ASP A 218 13.43 -0.29 -15.23
C ASP A 218 13.53 -0.53 -13.72
N ALA A 219 12.40 -0.56 -13.01
CA ALA A 219 12.29 -0.83 -11.59
C ALA A 219 11.32 -1.96 -11.29
N LEU A 220 11.57 -2.71 -10.22
CA LEU A 220 10.70 -3.75 -9.69
C LEU A 220 10.38 -3.45 -8.22
N GLY A 221 9.08 -3.36 -7.91
CA GLY A 221 8.63 -3.04 -6.56
C GLY A 221 7.11 -3.11 -6.40
#